data_18e750833cd9a8e2f90fcdddb00aed92
#
_entry.id   18e750833cd9a8e2f90fcdddb00aed92
#
_cell.length_a   1.000
_cell.length_b   1.000
_cell.length_c   1.000
_cell.angle_alpha   90.00
_cell.angle_beta   90.00
_cell.angle_gamma   90.00
#
_symmetry.space_group_name_H-M   'P 1'
#
loop_
_entity.id
_entity.type
_entity.pdbx_description
1 polymer ?
#
loop_
_entity_poly.entity_id
_entity_poly.type
_entity_poly.pdbx_seq_one_letter_code
_entity_poly.pdbx_strand_id
1 'polypeptide(L)'
;MELWRRCFEDTDEFIRFYFERKYSDANSLIYEENGKALSALQMLPYPMRWENVTVDTSYISGACTLPDVRNRGFMTLLLQNALQEMYDRGIAFSTLIPAEDWLFGYYAGQGYVTVFDYALHTYTPANQTIPNTLSLTTSDRFDANFARNLFPYFDQEMSKRNYCIQHPYNDYITIVEEAYLSEGQLWATYRQNVPTGWALAIPEKDRVCAVSYTHLRAHETELHL
;
A
#
# COMPACT_ATOMS: atom_id res chain seq x y z
N MET A 1 -3.38 18.73 -2.98
CA MET A 1 -3.09 18.87 -1.54
C MET A 1 -4.23 19.48 -0.74
N GLU A 2 -4.78 20.66 -1.10
CA GLU A 2 -5.86 21.31 -0.33
C GLU A 2 -7.12 20.44 -0.19
N LEU A 3 -7.56 19.82 -1.29
CA LEU A 3 -8.69 18.88 -1.28
C LEU A 3 -8.43 17.69 -0.31
N TRP A 4 -7.23 17.15 -0.31
CA TRP A 4 -6.82 16.06 0.58
C TRP A 4 -6.96 16.46 2.06
N ARG A 5 -6.40 17.61 2.47
CA ARG A 5 -6.53 18.13 3.85
C ARG A 5 -7.97 18.26 4.33
N ARG A 6 -8.90 18.54 3.43
CA ARG A 6 -10.33 18.69 3.76
C ARG A 6 -11.10 17.38 3.81
N CYS A 7 -10.56 16.32 3.23
CA CYS A 7 -11.23 15.03 3.08
C CYS A 7 -10.67 13.94 3.97
N PHE A 8 -9.40 14.04 4.38
CA PHE A 8 -8.69 13.07 5.18
C PHE A 8 -8.12 13.71 6.45
N GLU A 9 -7.95 12.92 7.48
CA GLU A 9 -7.40 13.34 8.78
C GLU A 9 -5.87 13.19 8.86
N ASP A 10 -5.21 13.13 7.71
CA ASP A 10 -3.75 12.96 7.62
C ASP A 10 -3.00 14.22 8.06
N THR A 11 -1.83 14.03 8.63
CA THR A 11 -0.94 15.14 9.01
C THR A 11 -0.39 15.87 7.79
N ASP A 12 -0.07 17.16 7.94
CA ASP A 12 0.56 17.93 6.86
C ASP A 12 1.91 17.35 6.42
N GLU A 13 2.63 16.68 7.31
CA GLU A 13 3.87 15.99 7.02
C GLU A 13 3.63 14.80 6.09
N PHE A 14 2.67 13.93 6.43
CA PHE A 14 2.28 12.80 5.59
C PHE A 14 1.78 13.28 4.22
N ILE A 15 0.91 14.30 4.17
CA ILE A 15 0.38 14.83 2.91
C ILE A 15 1.52 15.32 2.00
N ARG A 16 2.49 16.08 2.54
CA ARG A 16 3.66 16.53 1.76
C ARG A 16 4.47 15.35 1.26
N PHE A 17 4.79 14.41 2.15
CA PHE A 17 5.54 13.20 1.81
C PHE A 17 4.85 12.40 0.69
N TYR A 18 3.55 12.14 0.84
CA TYR A 18 2.78 11.40 -0.16
C TYR A 18 2.79 12.11 -1.53
N PHE A 19 2.53 13.40 -1.57
CA PHE A 19 2.49 14.15 -2.82
C PHE A 19 3.87 14.27 -3.49
N GLU A 20 4.95 14.35 -2.74
CA GLU A 20 6.31 14.35 -3.27
C GLU A 20 6.72 13.00 -3.86
N ARG A 21 6.19 11.89 -3.35
CA ARG A 21 6.59 10.52 -3.72
C ARG A 21 5.66 9.86 -4.72
N LYS A 22 4.37 10.10 -4.62
CA LYS A 22 3.33 9.33 -5.34
C LYS A 22 2.55 10.17 -6.36
N TYR A 23 2.48 11.48 -6.19
CA TYR A 23 1.67 12.32 -7.06
C TYR A 23 2.26 12.45 -8.47
N SER A 24 1.38 12.36 -9.46
CA SER A 24 1.68 12.66 -10.86
C SER A 24 0.43 13.21 -11.53
N ASP A 25 0.56 14.29 -12.27
CA ASP A 25 -0.53 14.87 -13.08
C ASP A 25 -1.09 13.83 -14.06
N ALA A 26 -0.20 13.02 -14.67
CA ALA A 26 -0.58 11.99 -15.63
C ALA A 26 -1.46 10.88 -15.04
N ASN A 27 -1.43 10.70 -13.72
CA ASN A 27 -2.17 9.66 -13.01
C ASN A 27 -3.24 10.22 -12.07
N SER A 28 -3.59 11.49 -12.21
CA SER A 28 -4.57 12.16 -11.34
C SER A 28 -5.75 12.69 -12.12
N LEU A 29 -6.94 12.44 -11.64
CA LEU A 29 -8.18 13.02 -12.16
C LEU A 29 -8.80 13.94 -11.12
N ILE A 30 -9.26 15.09 -11.58
CA ILE A 30 -9.90 16.11 -10.73
C ILE A 30 -11.21 16.53 -11.38
N TYR A 31 -12.27 16.57 -10.59
CA TYR A 31 -13.50 17.28 -10.98
C TYR A 31 -13.46 18.70 -10.43
N GLU A 32 -13.52 19.65 -11.33
CA GLU A 32 -13.45 21.09 -11.02
C GLU A 32 -14.71 21.81 -11.47
N GLU A 33 -15.17 22.73 -10.66
CA GLU A 33 -16.28 23.64 -10.98
C GLU A 33 -15.92 25.05 -10.53
N ASN A 34 -16.03 26.01 -11.44
CA ASN A 34 -15.71 27.43 -11.18
C ASN A 34 -14.28 27.66 -10.59
N GLY A 35 -13.27 26.95 -11.09
CA GLY A 35 -11.89 27.06 -10.63
C GLY A 35 -11.62 26.41 -9.28
N LYS A 36 -12.56 25.60 -8.77
CA LYS A 36 -12.42 24.92 -7.48
C LYS A 36 -12.50 23.41 -7.67
N ALA A 37 -11.45 22.69 -7.24
CA ALA A 37 -11.46 21.25 -7.20
C ALA A 37 -12.46 20.75 -6.14
N LEU A 38 -13.41 19.93 -6.55
CA LEU A 38 -14.49 19.38 -5.71
C LEU A 38 -14.31 17.90 -5.40
N SER A 39 -13.69 17.16 -6.31
CA SER A 39 -13.43 15.72 -6.16
C SER A 39 -12.14 15.35 -6.88
N ALA A 40 -11.43 14.35 -6.40
CA ALA A 40 -10.20 13.88 -7.03
C ALA A 40 -9.97 12.39 -6.72
N LEU A 41 -9.20 11.75 -7.59
CA LEU A 41 -8.61 10.43 -7.36
C LEU A 41 -7.26 10.32 -8.07
N GLN A 42 -6.46 9.34 -7.69
CA GLN A 42 -5.22 9.00 -8.37
C GLN A 42 -5.26 7.55 -8.86
N MET A 43 -4.63 7.30 -9.99
CA MET A 43 -4.47 6.02 -10.66
C MET A 43 -2.99 5.61 -10.54
N LEU A 44 -2.59 5.06 -9.40
CA LEU A 44 -1.19 4.70 -9.17
C LEU A 44 -0.83 3.42 -9.95
N PRO A 45 0.20 3.46 -10.80
CA PRO A 45 0.60 2.29 -11.57
C PRO A 45 1.33 1.29 -10.67
N TYR A 46 0.86 0.05 -10.69
CA TYR A 46 1.51 -1.07 -10.01
C TYR A 46 1.56 -2.30 -10.92
N PRO A 47 2.69 -3.01 -10.99
CA PRO A 47 2.72 -4.34 -11.57
C PRO A 47 2.04 -5.33 -10.62
N MET A 48 1.28 -6.27 -11.16
CA MET A 48 0.68 -7.37 -10.40
C MET A 48 1.17 -8.70 -10.94
N ARG A 49 1.59 -9.57 -10.06
CA ARG A 49 1.86 -10.96 -10.40
C ARG A 49 0.54 -11.69 -10.61
N TRP A 50 0.33 -12.23 -11.79
CA TRP A 50 -0.82 -13.07 -12.14
C TRP A 50 -0.31 -14.43 -12.60
N GLU A 51 -0.28 -15.41 -11.71
CA GLU A 51 0.38 -16.71 -11.92
C GLU A 51 1.82 -16.54 -12.39
N ASN A 52 2.10 -16.85 -13.66
CA ASN A 52 3.45 -16.81 -14.24
C ASN A 52 3.72 -15.56 -15.09
N VAL A 53 2.80 -14.60 -15.11
CA VAL A 53 2.95 -13.36 -15.86
C VAL A 53 2.85 -12.15 -14.93
N THR A 54 3.44 -11.05 -15.34
CA THR A 54 3.23 -9.76 -14.71
C THR A 54 2.33 -8.93 -15.60
N VAL A 55 1.27 -8.36 -15.02
CA VAL A 55 0.31 -7.49 -15.70
C VAL A 55 0.33 -6.11 -15.10
N ASP A 56 0.05 -5.11 -15.91
CA ASP A 56 -0.09 -3.75 -15.44
C ASP A 56 -1.45 -3.57 -14.77
N THR A 57 -1.43 -2.98 -13.59
CA THR A 57 -2.63 -2.59 -12.85
C THR A 57 -2.55 -1.13 -12.46
N SER A 58 -3.69 -0.58 -12.10
CA SER A 58 -3.77 0.75 -11.53
C SER A 58 -4.53 0.72 -10.22
N TYR A 59 -3.89 1.20 -9.16
CA TYR A 59 -4.49 1.30 -7.84
C TYR A 59 -5.16 2.66 -7.67
N ILE A 60 -6.45 2.66 -7.36
CA ILE A 60 -7.18 3.88 -7.03
C ILE A 60 -6.80 4.33 -5.62
N SER A 61 -6.16 5.47 -5.54
CA SER A 61 -5.71 6.09 -4.29
C SER A 61 -6.29 7.50 -4.12
N GLY A 62 -6.43 7.95 -2.88
CA GLY A 62 -6.84 9.31 -2.55
C GLY A 62 -8.19 9.72 -3.12
N ALA A 63 -9.09 8.76 -3.35
CA ALA A 63 -10.43 9.03 -3.87
C ALA A 63 -11.25 9.83 -2.84
N CYS A 64 -11.49 11.10 -3.14
CA CYS A 64 -12.15 11.99 -2.20
C CYS A 64 -13.07 13.02 -2.89
N THR A 65 -14.10 13.42 -2.17
CA THR A 65 -15.03 14.48 -2.55
C THR A 65 -15.23 15.40 -1.36
N LEU A 66 -15.18 16.71 -1.57
CA LEU A 66 -15.46 17.70 -0.52
C LEU A 66 -16.76 17.36 0.21
N PRO A 67 -16.80 17.40 1.55
CA PRO A 67 -17.97 17.04 2.34
C PRO A 67 -19.26 17.74 1.90
N ASP A 68 -19.16 19.03 1.61
CA ASP A 68 -20.31 19.89 1.27
C ASP A 68 -20.99 19.56 -0.07
N VAL A 69 -20.31 18.75 -0.92
CA VAL A 69 -20.79 18.41 -2.27
C VAL A 69 -20.83 16.90 -2.52
N ARG A 70 -20.74 16.10 -1.47
CA ARG A 70 -20.94 14.65 -1.55
C ARG A 70 -22.34 14.30 -2.07
N ASN A 71 -22.53 13.08 -2.53
CA ASN A 71 -23.81 12.55 -3.08
C ASN A 71 -24.30 13.25 -4.36
N ARG A 72 -23.44 14.02 -5.05
CA ARG A 72 -23.74 14.65 -6.34
C ARG A 72 -23.20 13.84 -7.54
N GLY A 73 -22.64 12.66 -7.32
CA GLY A 73 -22.15 11.79 -8.39
C GLY A 73 -20.74 12.11 -8.91
N PHE A 74 -20.03 13.10 -8.38
CA PHE A 74 -18.71 13.50 -8.88
C PHE A 74 -17.68 12.37 -8.84
N MET A 75 -17.60 11.62 -7.74
CA MET A 75 -16.69 10.48 -7.63
C MET A 75 -17.06 9.35 -8.59
N THR A 76 -18.36 9.09 -8.79
CA THR A 76 -18.83 8.12 -9.80
C THR A 76 -18.35 8.50 -11.18
N LEU A 77 -18.48 9.77 -11.56
CA LEU A 77 -17.99 10.28 -12.84
C LEU A 77 -16.46 10.15 -12.97
N LEU A 78 -15.71 10.48 -11.92
CA LEU A 78 -14.26 10.32 -11.91
C LEU A 78 -13.83 8.85 -12.06
N LEU A 79 -14.50 7.92 -11.35
CA LEU A 79 -14.20 6.49 -11.47
C LEU A 79 -14.48 5.96 -12.87
N GLN A 80 -15.59 6.38 -13.49
CA GLN A 80 -15.90 6.01 -14.88
C GLN A 80 -14.81 6.51 -15.86
N ASN A 81 -14.38 7.76 -15.70
CA ASN A 81 -13.30 8.33 -16.50
C ASN A 81 -11.96 7.63 -16.22
N ALA A 82 -11.67 7.30 -14.96
CA ALA A 82 -10.47 6.56 -14.61
C ALA A 82 -10.43 5.18 -15.26
N LEU A 83 -11.53 4.44 -15.24
CA LEU A 83 -11.63 3.12 -15.89
C LEU A 83 -11.47 3.23 -17.42
N GLN A 84 -12.05 4.26 -18.03
CA GLN A 84 -11.87 4.53 -19.46
C GLN A 84 -10.40 4.86 -19.78
N GLU A 85 -9.79 5.72 -19.02
CA GLU A 85 -8.37 6.10 -19.17
C GLU A 85 -7.45 4.88 -19.02
N MET A 86 -7.71 4.02 -18.02
CA MET A 86 -6.99 2.76 -17.83
C MET A 86 -7.15 1.83 -19.04
N TYR A 87 -8.36 1.70 -19.55
CA TYR A 87 -8.63 0.91 -20.76
C TYR A 87 -7.85 1.43 -21.98
N ASP A 88 -7.86 2.74 -22.19
CA ASP A 88 -7.18 3.38 -23.32
C ASP A 88 -5.64 3.23 -23.22
N ARG A 89 -5.12 3.13 -22.00
CA ARG A 89 -3.70 2.85 -21.72
C ARG A 89 -3.35 1.35 -21.79
N GLY A 90 -4.31 0.45 -21.99
CA GLY A 90 -4.09 -0.99 -22.00
C GLY A 90 -3.83 -1.59 -20.61
N ILE A 91 -4.25 -0.93 -19.54
CA ILE A 91 -4.12 -1.43 -18.17
C ILE A 91 -5.19 -2.51 -17.94
N ALA A 92 -4.74 -3.71 -17.54
CA ALA A 92 -5.61 -4.89 -17.45
C ALA A 92 -6.58 -4.85 -16.27
N PHE A 93 -6.16 -4.28 -15.13
CA PHE A 93 -6.96 -4.29 -13.90
C PHE A 93 -6.90 -2.94 -13.18
N SER A 94 -8.04 -2.54 -12.61
CA SER A 94 -8.13 -1.51 -11.59
C SER A 94 -8.28 -2.17 -10.23
N THR A 95 -7.50 -1.73 -9.25
CA THR A 95 -7.50 -2.28 -7.89
C THR A 95 -7.69 -1.18 -6.86
N LEU A 96 -8.24 -1.50 -5.72
CA LEU A 96 -8.33 -0.61 -4.56
C LEU A 96 -8.57 -1.42 -3.29
N ILE A 97 -8.34 -0.79 -2.14
CA ILE A 97 -8.72 -1.32 -0.82
C ILE A 97 -9.70 -0.32 -0.21
N PRO A 98 -10.97 -0.72 0.03
CA PRO A 98 -11.93 0.13 0.72
C PRO A 98 -11.50 0.39 2.16
N ALA A 99 -11.45 1.67 2.56
CA ALA A 99 -11.04 2.04 3.92
C ALA A 99 -12.13 1.77 4.98
N GLU A 100 -13.39 1.64 4.56
CA GLU A 100 -14.54 1.43 5.44
C GLU A 100 -15.52 0.43 4.83
N ASP A 101 -16.25 -0.31 5.66
CA ASP A 101 -17.15 -1.39 5.22
C ASP A 101 -18.22 -0.94 4.23
N TRP A 102 -18.79 0.25 4.39
CA TRP A 102 -19.80 0.76 3.47
C TRP A 102 -19.28 1.03 2.06
N LEU A 103 -17.96 1.26 1.91
CA LEU A 103 -17.32 1.49 0.62
C LEU A 103 -17.31 0.24 -0.26
N PHE A 104 -17.36 -0.97 0.30
CA PHE A 104 -17.50 -2.19 -0.50
C PHE A 104 -18.76 -2.15 -1.36
N GLY A 105 -19.90 -1.75 -0.79
CA GLY A 105 -21.15 -1.58 -1.54
C GLY A 105 -21.08 -0.47 -2.58
N TYR A 106 -20.42 0.64 -2.26
CA TYR A 106 -20.23 1.73 -3.18
C TYR A 106 -19.39 1.32 -4.41
N TYR A 107 -18.22 0.71 -4.18
CA TYR A 107 -17.35 0.26 -5.27
C TYR A 107 -17.94 -0.91 -6.06
N ALA A 108 -18.70 -1.80 -5.43
CA ALA A 108 -19.44 -2.83 -6.15
C ALA A 108 -20.44 -2.22 -7.15
N GLY A 109 -21.10 -1.11 -6.79
CA GLY A 109 -21.94 -0.32 -7.70
C GLY A 109 -21.17 0.34 -8.87
N GLN A 110 -19.85 0.44 -8.79
CA GLN A 110 -18.96 0.94 -9.85
C GLN A 110 -18.30 -0.19 -10.66
N GLY A 111 -18.67 -1.46 -10.41
CA GLY A 111 -18.16 -2.62 -11.14
C GLY A 111 -16.98 -3.34 -10.48
N TYR A 112 -16.54 -2.93 -9.30
CA TYR A 112 -15.51 -3.64 -8.55
C TYR A 112 -16.08 -4.88 -7.87
N VAL A 113 -15.27 -5.91 -7.72
CA VAL A 113 -15.60 -7.12 -6.98
C VAL A 113 -14.51 -7.43 -5.97
N THR A 114 -14.88 -7.98 -4.83
CA THR A 114 -13.91 -8.46 -3.85
C THR A 114 -13.30 -9.76 -4.37
N VAL A 115 -11.99 -9.76 -4.56
CA VAL A 115 -11.24 -10.90 -5.13
C VAL A 115 -10.17 -11.41 -4.18
N PHE A 116 -9.76 -10.62 -3.18
CA PHE A 116 -8.76 -10.99 -2.21
C PHE A 116 -9.31 -10.85 -0.80
N ASP A 117 -9.04 -11.85 0.01
CA ASP A 117 -9.27 -11.82 1.45
C ASP A 117 -7.94 -11.59 2.17
N TYR A 118 -8.01 -11.09 3.39
CA TYR A 118 -6.85 -11.04 4.27
C TYR A 118 -7.11 -11.86 5.53
N ALA A 119 -6.06 -12.45 6.07
CA ALA A 119 -6.12 -13.14 7.35
C ALA A 119 -5.43 -12.27 8.42
N LEU A 120 -6.18 -11.94 9.49
CA LEU A 120 -5.61 -11.26 10.64
C LEU A 120 -5.16 -12.29 11.67
N HIS A 121 -3.86 -12.32 11.97
CA HIS A 121 -3.29 -13.18 12.99
C HIS A 121 -2.86 -12.37 14.19
N THR A 122 -3.38 -12.69 15.36
CA THR A 122 -2.95 -12.09 16.62
C THR A 122 -2.00 -13.04 17.34
N TYR A 123 -0.80 -12.56 17.62
CA TYR A 123 0.19 -13.29 18.38
C TYR A 123 0.38 -12.63 19.74
N THR A 124 0.31 -13.44 20.80
CA THR A 124 0.76 -13.01 22.11
C THR A 124 2.26 -13.32 22.22
N PRO A 125 3.09 -12.34 22.66
CA PRO A 125 4.51 -12.60 22.84
C PRO A 125 4.70 -13.81 23.77
N ALA A 126 5.23 -14.91 23.23
CA ALA A 126 5.72 -16.01 24.04
C ALA A 126 7.20 -15.73 24.33
N ASN A 127 7.71 -16.27 25.46
CA ASN A 127 9.15 -16.23 25.79
C ASN A 127 9.93 -17.14 24.81
N GLN A 128 9.91 -16.77 23.52
CA GLN A 128 10.67 -17.49 22.49
C GLN A 128 12.05 -16.86 22.37
N THR A 129 13.06 -17.65 22.59
CA THR A 129 14.44 -17.24 22.35
C THR A 129 14.74 -17.28 20.86
N ILE A 130 15.26 -16.22 20.31
CA ILE A 130 15.77 -16.21 18.93
C ILE A 130 16.90 -17.25 18.87
N PRO A 131 16.85 -18.22 17.94
CA PRO A 131 17.92 -19.21 17.81
C PRO A 131 19.28 -18.54 17.60
N ASN A 132 20.32 -19.01 18.28
CA ASN A 132 21.69 -18.47 18.17
C ASN A 132 22.26 -18.49 16.73
N THR A 133 21.60 -19.15 15.80
CA THR A 133 21.96 -19.20 14.38
C THR A 133 21.39 -18.02 13.57
N LEU A 134 20.53 -17.21 14.19
CA LEU A 134 19.92 -16.02 13.57
C LEU A 134 20.40 -14.76 14.28
N SER A 135 20.67 -13.72 13.51
CA SER A 135 20.80 -12.37 14.02
C SER A 135 19.57 -11.54 13.63
N LEU A 136 19.12 -10.69 14.54
CA LEU A 136 18.05 -9.72 14.34
C LEU A 136 18.65 -8.34 14.20
N THR A 137 18.23 -7.61 13.18
CA THR A 137 18.68 -6.24 12.90
C THR A 137 17.48 -5.34 12.69
N THR A 138 17.55 -4.14 13.24
CA THR A 138 16.59 -3.05 13.00
C THR A 138 17.32 -1.73 13.07
N SER A 139 16.64 -0.64 12.72
CA SER A 139 17.12 0.73 12.88
C SER A 139 16.06 1.58 13.57
N ASP A 140 16.45 2.44 14.51
CA ASP A 140 15.54 3.34 15.24
C ASP A 140 15.07 4.53 14.38
N ARG A 141 15.67 4.73 13.22
CA ARG A 141 15.30 5.74 12.23
C ARG A 141 15.44 5.17 10.83
N PHE A 142 14.76 5.77 9.89
CA PHE A 142 14.88 5.37 8.48
C PHE A 142 16.35 5.37 8.03
N ASP A 143 16.79 4.21 7.57
CA ASP A 143 18.13 4.00 6.98
C ASP A 143 17.96 3.47 5.56
N ALA A 144 18.19 4.36 4.58
CA ALA A 144 18.06 4.05 3.17
C ALA A 144 19.02 2.94 2.69
N ASN A 145 20.19 2.78 3.32
CA ASN A 145 21.12 1.72 2.96
C ASN A 145 20.66 0.37 3.51
N PHE A 146 20.14 0.34 4.74
CA PHE A 146 19.56 -0.88 5.32
C PHE A 146 18.37 -1.35 4.48
N ALA A 147 17.42 -0.46 4.18
CA ALA A 147 16.27 -0.77 3.33
C ALA A 147 16.70 -1.24 1.93
N ARG A 148 17.65 -0.54 1.28
CA ARG A 148 18.18 -0.91 -0.05
C ARG A 148 18.77 -2.31 -0.06
N ASN A 149 19.53 -2.66 0.96
CA ASN A 149 20.19 -3.98 1.04
C ASN A 149 19.19 -5.12 1.25
N LEU A 150 18.01 -4.85 1.79
CA LEU A 150 16.94 -5.82 1.97
C LEU A 150 16.02 -5.95 0.76
N PHE A 151 15.98 -4.96 -0.13
CA PHE A 151 15.07 -4.98 -1.28
C PHE A 151 15.18 -6.26 -2.14
N PRO A 152 16.37 -6.77 -2.51
CA PRO A 152 16.46 -7.99 -3.30
C PRO A 152 15.80 -9.21 -2.64
N TYR A 153 15.90 -9.32 -1.31
CA TYR A 153 15.23 -10.37 -0.56
C TYR A 153 13.72 -10.17 -0.55
N PHE A 154 13.26 -8.95 -0.27
CA PHE A 154 11.84 -8.61 -0.32
C PHE A 154 11.24 -8.91 -1.70
N ASP A 155 11.84 -8.41 -2.78
CA ASP A 155 11.37 -8.59 -4.15
C ASP A 155 11.32 -10.07 -4.55
N GLN A 156 12.33 -10.85 -4.16
CA GLN A 156 12.35 -12.30 -4.38
C GLN A 156 11.19 -13.01 -3.65
N GLU A 157 10.90 -12.64 -2.40
CA GLU A 157 9.80 -13.25 -1.64
C GLU A 157 8.43 -12.83 -2.19
N MET A 158 8.27 -11.56 -2.56
CA MET A 158 7.04 -11.08 -3.19
C MET A 158 6.78 -11.72 -4.54
N SER A 159 7.82 -11.96 -5.34
CA SER A 159 7.69 -12.60 -6.65
C SER A 159 7.27 -14.08 -6.62
N LYS A 160 7.34 -14.72 -5.45
CA LYS A 160 6.82 -16.08 -5.25
C LYS A 160 5.31 -16.15 -5.01
N ARG A 161 4.69 -14.99 -4.71
CA ARG A 161 3.25 -14.92 -4.44
C ARG A 161 2.48 -14.77 -5.74
N ASN A 162 1.46 -15.60 -5.92
CA ASN A 162 0.52 -15.44 -7.02
C ASN A 162 -0.53 -14.37 -6.67
N TYR A 163 -1.06 -13.68 -7.69
CA TYR A 163 -2.14 -12.70 -7.54
C TYR A 163 -1.79 -11.59 -6.53
N CYS A 164 -0.57 -11.06 -6.62
CA CYS A 164 -0.03 -10.11 -5.66
C CYS A 164 0.47 -8.85 -6.37
N ILE A 165 0.10 -7.69 -5.84
CA ILE A 165 0.69 -6.41 -6.24
C ILE A 165 2.19 -6.45 -5.88
N GLN A 166 3.02 -6.08 -6.86
CA GLN A 166 4.45 -5.98 -6.69
C GLN A 166 4.85 -4.54 -6.41
N HIS A 167 5.84 -4.35 -5.56
CA HIS A 167 6.36 -3.04 -5.21
C HIS A 167 7.73 -2.82 -5.85
N PRO A 168 7.84 -2.02 -6.93
CA PRO A 168 9.13 -1.62 -7.48
C PRO A 168 10.00 -0.95 -6.43
N TYR A 169 11.32 -0.93 -6.65
CA TYR A 169 12.29 -0.42 -5.68
C TYR A 169 11.92 0.95 -5.06
N ASN A 170 11.54 1.92 -5.90
CA ASN A 170 11.19 3.26 -5.40
C ASN A 170 9.93 3.24 -4.53
N ASP A 171 8.96 2.39 -4.87
CA ASP A 171 7.76 2.22 -4.08
C ASP A 171 8.05 1.54 -2.75
N TYR A 172 8.84 0.46 -2.76
CA TYR A 172 9.30 -0.21 -1.55
C TYR A 172 10.02 0.75 -0.59
N ILE A 173 10.96 1.57 -1.09
CA ILE A 173 11.66 2.56 -0.27
C ILE A 173 10.67 3.58 0.31
N THR A 174 9.70 4.03 -0.48
CA THR A 174 8.66 4.96 -0.02
C THR A 174 7.81 4.35 1.10
N ILE A 175 7.39 3.09 0.97
CA ILE A 175 6.62 2.38 2.00
C ILE A 175 7.42 2.23 3.30
N VAL A 176 8.70 1.88 3.20
CA VAL A 176 9.55 1.78 4.38
C VAL A 176 9.75 3.15 5.05
N GLU A 177 10.03 4.21 4.27
CA GLU A 177 10.19 5.57 4.78
C GLU A 177 8.90 6.08 5.45
N GLU A 178 7.74 5.83 4.84
CA GLU A 178 6.41 6.17 5.36
C GLU A 178 6.13 5.52 6.71
N ALA A 179 6.50 4.25 6.87
CA ALA A 179 6.30 3.57 8.14
C ALA A 179 7.09 4.24 9.28
N TYR A 180 8.29 4.74 9.00
CA TYR A 180 9.06 5.49 10.00
C TYR A 180 8.44 6.86 10.35
N LEU A 181 7.64 7.48 9.50
CA LEU A 181 6.84 8.67 9.85
C LEU A 181 5.72 8.33 10.85
N SER A 182 5.30 7.08 10.89
CA SER A 182 4.31 6.54 11.83
C SER A 182 4.96 5.78 13.00
N GLU A 183 6.20 6.16 13.38
CA GLU A 183 6.99 5.51 14.44
C GLU A 183 7.24 4.01 14.21
N GLY A 184 7.05 3.55 12.97
CA GLY A 184 7.29 2.17 12.59
C GLY A 184 8.77 1.84 12.43
N GLN A 185 9.06 0.58 12.30
CA GLN A 185 10.42 0.06 12.17
C GLN A 185 10.50 -1.07 11.15
N LEU A 186 11.62 -1.09 10.41
CA LEU A 186 12.01 -2.22 9.56
C LEU A 186 12.86 -3.20 10.36
N TRP A 187 12.47 -4.46 10.34
CA TRP A 187 13.15 -5.57 11.00
C TRP A 187 13.64 -6.58 9.98
N ALA A 188 14.83 -7.10 10.19
CA ALA A 188 15.37 -8.18 9.36
C ALA A 188 16.05 -9.25 10.19
N THR A 189 15.91 -10.49 9.79
CA THR A 189 16.68 -11.61 10.33
C THR A 189 17.68 -12.10 9.29
N TYR A 190 18.84 -12.50 9.77
CA TYR A 190 19.94 -13.01 8.94
C TYR A 190 20.46 -14.34 9.45
N ARG A 191 20.91 -15.16 8.52
CA ARG A 191 21.73 -16.35 8.79
C ARG A 191 22.99 -16.26 7.94
N GLN A 192 24.16 -16.26 8.59
CA GLN A 192 25.46 -16.12 7.90
C GLN A 192 25.49 -14.93 6.92
N ASN A 193 24.98 -13.77 7.38
CA ASN A 193 24.85 -12.51 6.61
C ASN A 193 23.89 -12.56 5.40
N VAL A 194 23.10 -13.63 5.26
CA VAL A 194 22.05 -13.73 4.23
C VAL A 194 20.71 -13.39 4.88
N PRO A 195 19.92 -12.46 4.32
CA PRO A 195 18.58 -12.16 4.83
C PRO A 195 17.70 -13.41 4.77
N THR A 196 16.95 -13.67 5.84
CA THR A 196 16.07 -14.82 5.98
C THR A 196 14.69 -14.46 6.49
N GLY A 197 14.47 -13.20 6.83
CA GLY A 197 13.18 -12.67 7.24
C GLY A 197 13.19 -11.15 7.13
N TRP A 198 12.01 -10.62 6.88
CA TRP A 198 11.73 -9.19 6.75
C TRP A 198 10.39 -8.90 7.41
N ALA A 199 10.30 -7.81 8.15
CA ALA A 199 9.05 -7.33 8.70
C ALA A 199 9.06 -5.80 8.79
N LEU A 200 7.97 -5.18 8.39
CA LEU A 200 7.69 -3.78 8.62
C LEU A 200 6.58 -3.68 9.66
N ALA A 201 6.85 -3.06 10.78
CA ALA A 201 5.96 -3.03 11.92
C ALA A 201 5.70 -1.59 12.39
N ILE A 202 4.45 -1.28 12.71
CA ILE A 202 4.00 0.03 13.21
C ILE A 202 3.39 -0.16 14.59
N PRO A 203 3.78 0.66 15.60
CA PRO A 203 3.15 0.60 16.91
C PRO A 203 1.73 1.14 16.85
N GLU A 204 0.80 0.45 17.49
CA GLU A 204 -0.57 0.88 17.72
C GLU A 204 -0.87 0.76 19.21
N LYS A 205 -1.26 1.83 19.87
CA LYS A 205 -1.66 1.91 21.30
C LYS A 205 -1.11 0.81 22.24
N ASP A 206 -1.65 -0.39 22.17
CA ASP A 206 -1.38 -1.55 23.02
C ASP A 206 -0.78 -2.76 22.29
N ARG A 207 -0.53 -2.62 20.98
CA ARG A 207 -0.02 -3.70 20.13
C ARG A 207 0.97 -3.16 19.08
N VAL A 208 1.65 -4.06 18.42
CA VAL A 208 2.44 -3.78 17.22
C VAL A 208 1.77 -4.47 16.04
N CYS A 209 1.48 -3.71 15.00
CA CYS A 209 0.95 -4.21 13.76
C CYS A 209 2.10 -4.50 12.78
N ALA A 210 2.30 -5.76 12.40
CA ALA A 210 3.19 -6.10 11.30
C ALA A 210 2.42 -5.89 9.99
N VAL A 211 2.61 -4.75 9.36
CA VAL A 211 1.90 -4.37 8.12
C VAL A 211 2.38 -5.15 6.90
N SER A 212 3.59 -5.71 6.95
CA SER A 212 4.09 -6.68 5.97
C SER A 212 5.22 -7.49 6.58
N TYR A 213 5.32 -8.77 6.23
CA TYR A 213 6.41 -9.63 6.69
C TYR A 213 6.63 -10.85 5.80
N THR A 214 7.84 -11.42 5.89
CA THR A 214 8.20 -12.71 5.30
C THR A 214 8.64 -13.67 6.39
N HIS A 215 8.34 -14.95 6.27
CA HIS A 215 8.57 -15.95 7.32
C HIS A 215 9.63 -16.99 6.95
N LEU A 216 10.47 -17.36 7.94
CA LEU A 216 11.39 -18.49 7.83
C LEU A 216 10.72 -19.88 7.85
N ARG A 217 9.49 -19.97 8.31
CA ARG A 217 8.69 -21.19 8.30
C ARG A 217 7.41 -20.91 7.53
N ALA A 218 7.40 -21.33 6.29
CA ALA A 218 6.18 -21.50 5.52
C ALA A 218 5.36 -22.63 6.15
N HIS A 219 4.64 -22.33 7.20
CA HIS A 219 3.44 -23.05 7.59
C HIS A 219 2.34 -22.02 7.71
N GLU A 220 1.65 -21.86 6.58
CA GLU A 220 0.26 -21.47 6.47
C GLU A 220 -0.13 -20.19 7.23
N THR A 221 0.26 -19.05 6.69
CA THR A 221 -0.64 -17.88 6.72
C THR A 221 -0.13 -16.83 5.74
N GLU A 222 -0.78 -16.77 4.62
CA GLU A 222 -0.59 -15.72 3.63
C GLU A 222 -1.34 -14.47 4.13
N LEU A 223 -0.60 -13.44 4.51
CA LEU A 223 -1.14 -12.09 4.55
C LEU A 223 -1.08 -11.55 3.12
N HIS A 224 -2.22 -11.49 2.49
CA HIS A 224 -2.39 -10.77 1.24
C HIS A 224 -2.72 -9.32 1.58
N LEU A 225 -1.79 -8.41 1.33
CA LEU A 225 -2.06 -6.98 1.22
C LEU A 225 -2.31 -6.67 -0.23
#